data_2e3b5c2f0cb39c674fecee4c10121815
#
_entry.id   2e3b5c2f0cb39c674fecee4c10121815
#
_cell.length_a   1.000
_cell.length_b   1.000
_cell.length_c   1.000
_cell.angle_alpha   90.00
_cell.angle_beta   90.00
_cell.angle_gamma   90.00
#
_symmetry.space_group_name_H-M   'P 1'
#
loop_
_entity.id
_entity.type
_entity.pdbx_description
1 polymer ?
#
loop_
_entity_poly.entity_id
_entity_poly.type
_entity_poly.pdbx_seq_one_letter_code
_entity_poly.pdbx_strand_id
1 'polypeptide(L)'
;MTTETAETSWAHLPNAKHIDAVLADARKRPEAWVAAWGAARTAAWNAAWGAARDAARTAAWNAARTAAWNEAWGAARDAARDAAWGAAWGALAALIAWDSAADLLDCTPDVLRAMIDLAEPPVCHQAVLLLPYAIVRFGQ
;
A
#
# COMPACT_ATOMS: atom_id res chain seq x y z
N MET A 1 12.31 28.58 -2.73
CA MET A 1 12.17 27.77 -2.64
C MET A 1 12.11 26.93 -2.23
N THR A 2 11.80 26.72 -2.42
CA THR A 2 11.79 25.90 -2.09
C THR A 2 12.11 25.15 -1.92
N THR A 3 12.07 24.76 -1.74
CA THR A 3 12.37 23.99 -1.55
C THR A 3 12.87 23.16 -1.74
N GLU A 4 13.44 23.19 -1.80
CA GLU A 4 13.75 22.30 -2.05
C GLU A 4 13.93 21.18 -1.76
N THR A 5 13.33 20.87 -1.58
CA THR A 5 13.13 19.48 -1.27
C THR A 5 13.36 18.66 -2.52
N ALA A 6 14.31 17.70 -2.46
CA ALA A 6 14.55 16.81 -3.59
C ALA A 6 13.26 16.05 -3.88
N GLU A 7 12.91 15.92 -5.15
CA GLU A 7 11.77 15.13 -5.53
C GLU A 7 12.00 13.67 -5.21
N THR A 8 10.94 13.01 -4.75
CA THR A 8 10.99 11.57 -4.53
C THR A 8 11.02 10.82 -5.87
N SER A 9 11.47 9.57 -5.82
CA SER A 9 11.53 8.73 -7.02
C SER A 9 10.15 8.38 -7.55
N TRP A 10 9.09 8.59 -6.78
CA TRP A 10 7.72 8.34 -7.23
C TRP A 10 6.96 9.59 -7.68
N ALA A 11 7.59 10.77 -7.64
CA ALA A 11 6.92 12.03 -7.96
C ALA A 11 6.30 12.05 -9.36
N HIS A 12 6.87 11.28 -10.28
CA HIS A 12 6.40 11.20 -11.67
C HIS A 12 5.25 10.20 -11.86
N LEU A 13 4.93 9.41 -10.85
CA LEU A 13 3.89 8.38 -10.97
C LEU A 13 2.49 9.00 -10.81
N PRO A 14 1.47 8.45 -11.50
CA PRO A 14 0.10 8.93 -11.33
C PRO A 14 -0.39 8.91 -9.90
N ASN A 15 0.09 7.96 -9.09
CA ASN A 15 -0.36 7.79 -7.72
C ASN A 15 0.51 8.52 -6.70
N ALA A 16 1.40 9.42 -7.13
CA ALA A 16 2.36 10.08 -6.24
C ALA A 16 1.70 10.70 -5.01
N LYS A 17 0.60 11.43 -5.18
CA LYS A 17 -0.06 12.08 -4.05
C LYS A 17 -0.67 11.08 -3.08
N HIS A 18 -1.09 9.93 -3.58
CA HIS A 18 -1.63 8.87 -2.71
C HIS A 18 -0.52 8.19 -1.92
N ILE A 19 0.64 8.01 -2.53
CA ILE A 19 1.82 7.47 -1.85
C ILE A 19 2.22 8.41 -0.71
N ASP A 20 2.29 9.70 -0.99
CA ASP A 20 2.60 10.71 0.03
C ASP A 20 1.57 10.70 1.16
N ALA A 21 0.29 10.54 0.83
CA ALA A 21 -0.78 10.50 1.82
C ALA A 21 -0.67 9.28 2.74
N VAL A 22 -0.33 8.13 2.20
CA VAL A 22 -0.13 6.90 3.00
C VAL A 22 1.02 7.11 3.98
N LEU A 23 2.15 7.62 3.50
CA LEU A 23 3.32 7.87 4.36
C LEU A 23 2.99 8.85 5.47
N ALA A 24 2.32 9.93 5.15
CA ALA A 24 1.94 10.95 6.14
C ALA A 24 1.00 10.37 7.18
N ASP A 25 0.01 9.58 6.76
CA ASP A 25 -0.95 8.99 7.68
C ASP A 25 -0.30 7.95 8.57
N ALA A 26 0.58 7.12 8.04
CA ALA A 26 1.28 6.10 8.83
C ALA A 26 2.15 6.75 9.90
N ARG A 27 2.80 7.87 9.55
CA ARG A 27 3.63 8.61 10.51
C ARG A 27 2.78 9.25 11.60
N LYS A 28 1.61 9.76 11.22
CA LYS A 28 0.73 10.49 12.12
C LYS A 28 -0.07 9.56 13.05
N ARG A 29 -0.48 8.40 12.53
CA ARG A 29 -1.38 7.50 13.26
C ARG A 29 -0.89 6.06 13.24
N PRO A 30 0.34 5.78 13.70
CA PRO A 30 0.88 4.41 13.62
C PRO A 30 0.01 3.38 14.35
N GLU A 31 -0.65 3.76 15.44
CA GLU A 31 -1.51 2.85 16.20
C GLU A 31 -2.70 2.38 15.36
N ALA A 32 -3.26 3.27 14.55
CA ALA A 32 -4.38 2.90 13.66
C ALA A 32 -3.94 1.87 12.63
N TRP A 33 -2.71 2.01 12.14
CA TRP A 33 -2.16 1.07 11.15
C TRP A 33 -1.84 -0.28 11.78
N VAL A 34 -1.35 -0.30 13.03
CA VAL A 34 -1.15 -1.56 13.75
C VAL A 34 -2.49 -2.29 13.93
N ALA A 35 -3.51 -1.56 14.36
CA ALA A 35 -4.83 -2.14 14.55
C ALA A 35 -5.42 -2.65 13.24
N ALA A 36 -5.23 -1.90 12.15
CA ALA A 36 -5.71 -2.29 10.84
C ALA A 36 -5.01 -3.55 10.33
N TRP A 37 -3.72 -3.66 10.56
CA TRP A 37 -2.98 -4.88 10.21
C TRP A 37 -3.58 -6.10 10.91
N GLY A 38 -3.81 -5.98 12.23
CA GLY A 38 -4.41 -7.05 13.00
C GLY A 38 -5.81 -7.41 12.52
N ALA A 39 -6.61 -6.39 12.19
CA ALA A 39 -7.98 -6.60 11.70
C ALA A 39 -8.01 -7.27 10.32
N ALA A 40 -7.02 -6.99 9.47
CA ALA A 40 -6.93 -7.57 8.13
C ALA A 40 -6.51 -9.04 8.17
N ARG A 41 -5.82 -9.45 9.22
CA ARG A 41 -5.16 -10.76 9.29
C ARG A 41 -6.16 -11.89 9.52
N THR A 42 -6.61 -12.48 8.45
CA THR A 42 -7.28 -13.78 8.46
C THR A 42 -6.33 -14.79 7.82
N ALA A 43 -6.62 -16.09 7.97
CA ALA A 43 -5.79 -17.12 7.33
C ALA A 43 -5.71 -16.89 5.81
N ALA A 44 -6.84 -16.58 5.19
CA ALA A 44 -6.89 -16.35 3.75
C ALA A 44 -6.08 -15.12 3.34
N TRP A 45 -6.20 -14.03 4.11
CA TRP A 45 -5.45 -12.80 3.83
C TRP A 45 -3.95 -13.04 3.98
N ASN A 46 -3.55 -13.71 5.05
CA ASN A 46 -2.14 -14.02 5.28
C ASN A 46 -1.54 -14.85 4.14
N ALA A 47 -2.29 -15.84 3.67
CA ALA A 47 -1.83 -16.69 2.57
C ALA A 47 -1.69 -15.88 1.27
N ALA A 48 -2.57 -14.92 1.05
CA ALA A 48 -2.57 -14.12 -0.16
C ALA A 48 -1.55 -12.98 -0.14
N TRP A 49 -1.19 -12.50 1.04
CA TRP A 49 -0.36 -11.28 1.16
C TRP A 49 1.02 -11.44 0.53
N GLY A 50 1.67 -12.57 0.77
CA GLY A 50 2.99 -12.82 0.19
C GLY A 50 2.94 -12.84 -1.33
N ALA A 51 1.95 -13.52 -1.90
CA ALA A 51 1.76 -13.59 -3.34
C ALA A 51 1.45 -12.21 -3.93
N ALA A 52 0.63 -11.43 -3.23
CA ALA A 52 0.28 -10.07 -3.68
C ALA A 52 1.50 -9.16 -3.68
N ARG A 53 2.33 -9.25 -2.64
CA ARG A 53 3.56 -8.47 -2.56
C ARG A 53 4.52 -8.86 -3.68
N ASP A 54 4.67 -10.14 -3.96
CA ASP A 54 5.54 -10.62 -5.02
C ASP A 54 5.02 -10.18 -6.40
N ALA A 55 3.70 -10.19 -6.60
CA ALA A 55 3.09 -9.70 -7.83
C ALA A 55 3.34 -8.20 -8.00
N ALA A 56 3.23 -7.43 -6.92
CA ALA A 56 3.51 -5.99 -6.96
C ALA A 56 4.98 -5.74 -7.31
N ARG A 57 5.88 -6.48 -6.70
CA ARG A 57 7.30 -6.35 -6.99
C ARG A 57 7.59 -6.63 -8.46
N THR A 58 6.98 -7.68 -9.00
CA THR A 58 7.16 -8.02 -10.42
C THR A 58 6.58 -6.91 -11.31
N ALA A 59 5.40 -6.41 -10.99
CA ALA A 59 4.78 -5.33 -11.77
C ALA A 59 5.59 -4.04 -11.73
N ALA A 60 6.29 -3.79 -10.61
CA ALA A 60 7.12 -2.60 -10.46
C ALA A 60 8.53 -2.76 -11.06
N TRP A 61 8.82 -3.91 -11.65
CA TRP A 61 10.17 -4.22 -12.15
C TRP A 61 10.45 -3.51 -13.48
N ASN A 62 10.72 -2.23 -13.38
CA ASN A 62 11.20 -1.42 -14.51
C ASN A 62 11.96 -0.23 -13.93
N ALA A 63 12.72 0.46 -14.78
CA ALA A 63 13.63 1.50 -14.31
C ALA A 63 12.96 2.56 -13.44
N ALA A 64 11.78 3.04 -13.88
CA ALA A 64 11.11 4.14 -13.19
C ALA A 64 10.51 3.68 -11.86
N ARG A 65 9.89 2.51 -11.83
CA ARG A 65 9.16 2.07 -10.66
C ARG A 65 10.05 1.37 -9.65
N THR A 66 11.15 0.77 -10.09
CA THR A 66 12.12 0.14 -9.18
C THR A 66 12.73 1.17 -8.24
N ALA A 67 13.10 2.34 -8.77
CA ALA A 67 13.64 3.40 -7.91
C ALA A 67 12.61 3.86 -6.89
N ALA A 68 11.36 4.04 -7.33
CA ALA A 68 10.26 4.42 -6.44
C ALA A 68 10.04 3.36 -5.36
N TRP A 69 10.05 2.10 -5.74
CA TRP A 69 9.89 0.96 -4.82
C TRP A 69 10.94 1.00 -3.71
N ASN A 70 12.21 1.13 -4.10
CA ASN A 70 13.30 1.11 -3.13
C ASN A 70 13.25 2.31 -2.19
N GLU A 71 12.99 3.50 -2.71
CA GLU A 71 12.92 4.69 -1.89
C GLU A 71 11.71 4.66 -0.94
N ALA A 72 10.55 4.21 -1.45
CA ALA A 72 9.34 4.13 -0.65
C ALA A 72 9.47 3.11 0.49
N TRP A 73 10.19 2.02 0.25
CA TRP A 73 10.47 1.03 1.28
C TRP A 73 11.20 1.65 2.46
N GLY A 74 12.24 2.43 2.18
CA GLY A 74 12.96 3.16 3.23
C GLY A 74 12.11 4.21 3.90
N ALA A 75 11.31 4.95 3.12
CA ALA A 75 10.42 5.97 3.66
C ALA A 75 9.36 5.36 4.59
N ALA A 76 8.84 4.18 4.24
CA ALA A 76 7.88 3.48 5.09
C ALA A 76 8.51 3.07 6.42
N ARG A 77 9.76 2.61 6.39
CA ARG A 77 10.47 2.25 7.62
C ARG A 77 10.69 3.45 8.52
N ASP A 78 10.94 4.61 7.92
CA ASP A 78 11.12 5.84 8.70
C ASP A 78 9.80 6.34 9.28
N ALA A 79 8.70 6.09 8.56
CA ALA A 79 7.38 6.56 8.98
C ALA A 79 6.76 5.67 10.06
N ALA A 80 7.01 4.36 10.04
CA ALA A 80 6.35 3.43 10.92
C ALA A 80 7.21 2.20 11.17
N ARG A 81 6.86 1.44 12.21
CA ARG A 81 7.60 0.23 12.59
C ARG A 81 6.67 -0.96 12.69
N ASP A 82 7.26 -2.16 12.61
CA ASP A 82 6.58 -3.43 12.88
C ASP A 82 5.34 -3.61 12.02
N ALA A 83 4.20 -3.90 12.65
CA ALA A 83 2.95 -4.14 11.94
C ALA A 83 2.47 -2.90 11.16
N ALA A 84 2.69 -1.71 11.70
CA ALA A 84 2.33 -0.48 11.00
C ALA A 84 3.15 -0.31 9.72
N TRP A 85 4.44 -0.65 9.77
CA TRP A 85 5.29 -0.64 8.58
C TRP A 85 4.77 -1.62 7.53
N GLY A 86 4.45 -2.84 7.96
CA GLY A 86 3.94 -3.86 7.03
C GLY A 86 2.67 -3.40 6.32
N ALA A 87 1.74 -2.82 7.08
CA ALA A 87 0.48 -2.33 6.53
C ALA A 87 0.71 -1.17 5.55
N ALA A 88 1.55 -0.22 5.93
CA ALA A 88 1.86 0.92 5.07
C ALA A 88 2.60 0.47 3.81
N TRP A 89 3.57 -0.42 3.97
CA TRP A 89 4.34 -0.93 2.84
C TRP A 89 3.45 -1.63 1.82
N GLY A 90 2.48 -2.43 2.28
CA GLY A 90 1.53 -3.08 1.37
C GLY A 90 0.80 -2.08 0.50
N ALA A 91 0.26 -1.02 1.10
CA ALA A 91 -0.45 0.03 0.36
C ALA A 91 0.48 0.73 -0.63
N LEU A 92 1.70 1.08 -0.20
CA LEU A 92 2.66 1.74 -1.06
C LEU A 92 3.04 0.86 -2.24
N ALA A 93 3.28 -0.42 -1.99
CA ALA A 93 3.64 -1.38 -3.04
C ALA A 93 2.56 -1.43 -4.12
N ALA A 94 1.29 -1.51 -3.73
CA ALA A 94 0.20 -1.52 -4.69
C ALA A 94 0.14 -0.24 -5.52
N LEU A 95 0.29 0.90 -4.86
CA LEU A 95 0.19 2.20 -5.54
C LEU A 95 1.36 2.45 -6.49
N ILE A 96 2.54 1.92 -6.18
CA ILE A 96 3.70 2.04 -7.06
C ILE A 96 3.58 1.08 -8.24
N ALA A 97 3.16 -0.15 -7.97
CA ALA A 97 3.14 -1.21 -8.99
C ALA A 97 2.05 -1.00 -10.03
N TRP A 98 0.88 -0.52 -9.61
CA TRP A 98 -0.29 -0.43 -10.48
C TRP A 98 -0.95 0.93 -10.39
N ASP A 99 -1.02 1.63 -11.51
CA ASP A 99 -1.72 2.91 -11.54
C ASP A 99 -3.19 2.75 -11.18
N SER A 100 -3.79 1.64 -11.59
CA SER A 100 -5.20 1.35 -11.32
C SER A 100 -5.50 1.07 -9.85
N ALA A 101 -4.49 0.84 -9.02
CA ALA A 101 -4.73 0.60 -7.60
C ALA A 101 -5.46 1.78 -6.93
N ALA A 102 -5.27 2.99 -7.45
CA ALA A 102 -5.96 4.17 -6.92
C ALA A 102 -7.48 4.04 -7.06
N ASP A 103 -7.97 3.27 -8.01
CA ASP A 103 -9.42 3.07 -8.19
C ASP A 103 -10.04 2.35 -7.00
N LEU A 104 -9.24 1.63 -6.22
CA LEU A 104 -9.72 0.89 -5.06
C LEU A 104 -9.66 1.69 -3.76
N LEU A 105 -9.13 2.92 -3.79
CA LEU A 105 -8.93 3.70 -2.58
C LEU A 105 -10.24 4.11 -1.90
N ASP A 106 -11.32 4.19 -2.65
CA ASP A 106 -12.63 4.53 -2.09
C ASP A 106 -13.48 3.31 -1.75
N CYS A 107 -12.94 2.11 -1.93
CA CYS A 107 -13.63 0.87 -1.57
C CYS A 107 -13.56 0.64 -0.07
N THR A 108 -14.69 0.21 0.50
CA THR A 108 -14.72 -0.18 1.92
C THR A 108 -14.00 -1.51 2.12
N PRO A 109 -13.63 -1.85 3.37
CA PRO A 109 -13.01 -3.14 3.64
C PRO A 109 -13.83 -4.34 3.15
N ASP A 110 -15.15 -4.28 3.29
CA ASP A 110 -16.02 -5.38 2.84
C ASP A 110 -15.93 -5.59 1.34
N VAL A 111 -15.89 -4.49 0.57
CA VAL A 111 -15.75 -4.58 -0.88
C VAL A 111 -14.40 -5.17 -1.26
N LEU A 112 -13.33 -4.74 -0.59
CA LEU A 112 -12.00 -5.29 -0.86
C LEU A 112 -11.92 -6.78 -0.51
N ARG A 113 -12.54 -7.20 0.59
CA ARG A 113 -12.59 -8.62 0.95
C ARG A 113 -13.29 -9.44 -0.10
N ALA A 114 -14.37 -8.93 -0.67
CA ALA A 114 -15.07 -9.61 -1.76
C ALA A 114 -14.16 -9.76 -2.99
N MET A 115 -13.37 -8.73 -3.30
CA MET A 115 -12.42 -8.78 -4.41
C MET A 115 -11.32 -9.81 -4.17
N ILE A 116 -10.86 -9.94 -2.93
CA ILE A 116 -9.86 -10.94 -2.54
C ILE A 116 -10.43 -12.34 -2.78
N ASP A 117 -11.67 -12.56 -2.40
CA ASP A 117 -12.33 -13.88 -2.53
C ASP A 117 -12.52 -14.26 -4.00
N LEU A 118 -12.69 -13.28 -4.90
CA LEU A 118 -12.79 -13.56 -6.32
C LEU A 118 -11.48 -14.06 -6.93
N ALA A 119 -10.37 -13.72 -6.30
CA ALA A 119 -9.03 -14.18 -6.67
C ALA A 119 -8.65 -13.92 -8.13
N GLU A 120 -9.05 -12.77 -8.66
CA GLU A 120 -8.71 -12.38 -10.03
C GLU A 120 -7.60 -11.34 -10.06
N PRO A 121 -6.37 -11.72 -10.48
CA PRO A 121 -5.29 -10.76 -10.60
C PRO A 121 -5.55 -9.76 -11.73
N PRO A 122 -5.02 -8.54 -11.63
CA PRO A 122 -4.26 -7.99 -10.51
C PRO A 122 -5.12 -7.42 -9.39
N VAL A 123 -6.45 -7.37 -9.57
CA VAL A 123 -7.35 -6.71 -8.62
C VAL A 123 -7.29 -7.37 -7.24
N CYS A 124 -7.26 -8.71 -7.18
CA CYS A 124 -7.19 -9.39 -5.88
C CYS A 124 -5.90 -9.05 -5.14
N HIS A 125 -4.78 -8.93 -5.86
CA HIS A 125 -3.51 -8.55 -5.23
C HIS A 125 -3.55 -7.12 -4.70
N GLN A 126 -4.13 -6.20 -5.49
CA GLN A 126 -4.29 -4.81 -5.06
C GLN A 126 -5.18 -4.74 -3.82
N ALA A 127 -6.27 -5.49 -3.81
CA ALA A 127 -7.21 -5.49 -2.68
C ALA A 127 -6.55 -6.02 -1.40
N VAL A 128 -5.76 -7.08 -1.51
CA VAL A 128 -5.03 -7.64 -0.36
C VAL A 128 -4.10 -6.59 0.24
N LEU A 129 -3.34 -5.91 -0.62
CA LEU A 129 -2.34 -4.94 -0.16
C LEU A 129 -2.98 -3.66 0.38
N LEU A 130 -4.15 -3.29 -0.13
CA LEU A 130 -4.83 -2.06 0.29
C LEU A 130 -5.80 -2.26 1.45
N LEU A 131 -6.12 -3.50 1.83
CA LEU A 131 -7.10 -3.76 2.88
C LEU A 131 -6.78 -3.05 4.20
N PRO A 132 -5.54 -3.13 4.73
CA PRO A 132 -5.24 -2.41 5.97
C PRO A 132 -5.49 -0.90 5.85
N TYR A 133 -5.15 -0.30 4.72
CA TYR A 133 -5.37 1.12 4.51
C TYR A 133 -6.87 1.46 4.50
N ALA A 134 -7.68 0.60 3.87
CA ALA A 134 -9.13 0.80 3.87
C ALA A 134 -9.68 0.75 5.30
N ILE A 135 -9.16 -0.15 6.13
CA ILE A 135 -9.58 -0.24 7.53
C ILE A 135 -9.19 1.03 8.29
N VAL A 136 -8.00 1.57 8.04
CA VAL A 136 -7.58 2.84 8.65
C VAL A 136 -8.56 3.96 8.26
N ARG A 137 -8.97 4.01 6.99
CA ARG A 137 -9.81 5.09 6.47
C ARG A 137 -11.27 4.97 6.86
N PHE A 138 -11.82 3.77 6.80
CA PHE A 138 -13.26 3.56 6.92
C PHE A 138 -13.68 2.82 8.17
N GLY A 139 -12.71 2.29 8.90
CA GLY A 139 -13.01 1.43 10.04
C GLY A 139 -13.31 0.01 9.59
N GLN A 140 -13.51 -0.83 10.55
CA GLN A 140 -13.78 -2.24 10.31
C GLN A 140 -15.23 -2.49 9.98
#